data_29a2928b7ecd55b2ec67dbdd1e423dc6
#
_entry.id   29a2928b7ecd55b2ec67dbdd1e423dc6
#
_cell.length_a   1.000
_cell.length_b   1.000
_cell.length_c   1.000
_cell.angle_alpha   90.00
_cell.angle_beta   90.00
_cell.angle_gamma   90.00
#
_symmetry.space_group_name_H-M   'P 1'
#
loop_
_entity.id
_entity.type
_entity.pdbx_description
1 polymer ?
#
loop_
_entity_poly.entity_id
_entity_poly.type
_entity_poly.pdbx_seq_one_letter_code
_entity_poly.pdbx_strand_id
1 'polypeptide(L)'
;MSIKNSVTEYLPSISGLDLKLSIDSNIQHFAENALIKLVEEQKPKTASILVMNPNNGGIYAMATSPSINLNDVPRDDISYLMEVSKNLNIVDVYEPGSTFKSITMAYAIEKGVASLSDTFVDPGYRMVDGEKIKCWKLTGHGHETLTEGLCNSCNSVFVDLALRLGKDEMYNMFETFGFGSRLGIDFYGESAGIIMDKSYSKNVDVARMGFGQAIACTPIQLMSAFCSLVNGGVLYKPYFVKEVFDKEGNKIVANDATVIKNTISKNTSDILKEMLEAVITQYSGVNAFIEGHRIGGKTGTTQKYEDGKISGTYIASFIGAYPIDKPDYVVMVIVDEPGGDSYYGSIAATPYAKMVFENIIEYKDYKKVTSDSDIKDVFVSMPNVVGLRVEDAIFVLEKSGLQVEIQGENSVVTKQVPAPNTTLKTNSIVLIESNK
;
A
#
# COMPACT_ATOMS: atom_id res chain seq x y z
N MET A 1 33.18 -0.58 51.36
CA MET A 1 34.02 0.29 52.22
C MET A 1 33.31 1.63 52.34
N SER A 2 32.83 2.02 53.53
CA SER A 2 32.28 3.35 53.75
C SER A 2 33.43 4.31 54.03
N ILE A 3 33.54 5.41 53.32
CA ILE A 3 34.51 6.49 53.58
C ILE A 3 34.06 7.21 54.87
N LYS A 4 34.83 7.14 55.93
CA LYS A 4 34.58 7.90 57.17
C LYS A 4 34.57 9.39 56.84
N ASN A 5 33.49 10.12 57.22
CA ASN A 5 33.25 11.57 56.99
C ASN A 5 32.78 11.94 55.58
N SER A 6 32.14 11.04 54.79
CA SER A 6 31.43 11.48 53.60
C SER A 6 30.01 11.93 53.95
N VAL A 7 29.58 13.09 53.45
CA VAL A 7 28.19 13.49 53.42
C VAL A 7 27.51 12.64 52.33
N THR A 8 26.64 11.75 52.73
CA THR A 8 25.84 10.99 51.76
C THR A 8 24.64 11.86 51.40
N GLU A 9 24.71 12.51 50.25
CA GLU A 9 23.55 13.19 49.70
C GLU A 9 22.61 12.13 49.07
N TYR A 10 21.42 11.98 49.64
CA TYR A 10 20.41 11.08 49.11
C TYR A 10 19.60 11.83 48.06
N LEU A 11 19.84 11.52 46.81
CA LEU A 11 18.97 11.96 45.70
C LEU A 11 17.82 10.97 45.60
N PRO A 12 16.57 11.37 45.92
CA PRO A 12 15.43 10.50 45.77
C PRO A 12 15.23 10.12 44.32
N SER A 13 14.83 8.90 44.04
CA SER A 13 14.48 8.48 42.71
C SER A 13 13.27 9.30 42.21
N ILE A 14 13.39 9.81 41.00
CA ILE A 14 12.28 10.48 40.31
C ILE A 14 11.48 9.37 39.61
N SER A 15 10.18 9.31 39.87
CA SER A 15 9.28 8.38 39.18
C SER A 15 9.23 8.70 37.70
N GLY A 16 9.15 7.66 36.88
CA GLY A 16 8.87 7.82 35.45
C GLY A 16 7.45 8.36 35.19
N LEU A 17 7.16 8.55 33.91
CA LEU A 17 5.86 8.99 33.42
C LEU A 17 5.13 7.80 32.78
N ASP A 18 3.80 7.82 32.81
CA ASP A 18 2.96 6.84 32.14
C ASP A 18 2.64 7.31 30.73
N LEU A 19 2.75 6.39 29.76
CA LEU A 19 2.48 6.64 28.35
C LEU A 19 1.20 5.95 27.91
N LYS A 20 0.30 6.70 27.30
CA LYS A 20 -0.83 6.16 26.56
C LYS A 20 -0.50 6.22 25.07
N LEU A 21 -0.46 5.07 24.44
CA LEU A 21 -0.17 4.94 23.02
C LEU A 21 -1.42 5.10 22.16
N SER A 22 -1.22 5.41 20.88
CA SER A 22 -2.27 5.38 19.85
C SER A 22 -2.61 3.95 19.41
N ILE A 23 -1.73 2.97 19.70
CA ILE A 23 -1.92 1.56 19.36
C ILE A 23 -3.24 1.07 19.95
N ASP A 24 -4.08 0.46 19.07
CA ASP A 24 -5.25 -0.32 19.46
C ASP A 24 -4.82 -1.79 19.55
N SER A 25 -4.85 -2.38 20.75
CA SER A 25 -4.32 -3.73 20.99
C SER A 25 -5.05 -4.80 20.16
N ASN A 26 -6.34 -4.62 19.86
CA ASN A 26 -7.07 -5.56 19.01
C ASN A 26 -6.62 -5.41 17.54
N ILE A 27 -6.50 -4.19 17.04
CA ILE A 27 -6.04 -3.95 15.66
C ILE A 27 -4.59 -4.41 15.49
N GLN A 28 -3.72 -4.21 16.50
CA GLN A 28 -2.36 -4.74 16.49
C GLN A 28 -2.37 -6.28 16.40
N HIS A 29 -3.22 -6.93 17.19
CA HIS A 29 -3.37 -8.39 17.13
C HIS A 29 -3.88 -8.89 15.77
N PHE A 30 -4.81 -8.17 15.14
CA PHE A 30 -5.28 -8.50 13.78
C PHE A 30 -4.16 -8.38 12.76
N ALA A 31 -3.35 -7.32 12.84
CA ALA A 31 -2.20 -7.13 11.98
C ALA A 31 -1.13 -8.23 12.18
N GLU A 32 -0.85 -8.60 13.43
CA GLU A 32 0.09 -9.68 13.76
C GLU A 32 -0.38 -11.04 13.23
N ASN A 33 -1.65 -11.39 13.41
CA ASN A 33 -2.22 -12.65 12.89
C ASN A 33 -2.17 -12.70 11.35
N ALA A 34 -2.50 -11.59 10.69
CA ALA A 34 -2.38 -11.49 9.24
C ALA A 34 -0.90 -11.62 8.79
N LEU A 35 0.03 -11.02 9.53
CA LEU A 35 1.47 -11.10 9.25
C LEU A 35 2.01 -12.52 9.45
N ILE A 36 1.60 -13.23 10.51
CA ILE A 36 1.99 -14.62 10.75
C ILE A 36 1.57 -15.49 9.55
N LYS A 37 0.30 -15.38 9.14
CA LYS A 37 -0.21 -16.12 7.98
C LYS A 37 0.55 -15.75 6.70
N LEU A 38 0.82 -14.45 6.49
CA LEU A 38 1.60 -13.97 5.37
C LEU A 38 2.99 -14.62 5.33
N VAL A 39 3.69 -14.65 6.47
CA VAL A 39 5.03 -15.23 6.57
C VAL A 39 5.01 -16.74 6.29
N GLU A 40 4.01 -17.45 6.79
CA GLU A 40 3.86 -18.89 6.56
C GLU A 40 3.62 -19.21 5.06
N GLU A 41 2.77 -18.44 4.40
CA GLU A 41 2.37 -18.69 3.02
C GLU A 41 3.36 -18.11 1.99
N GLN A 42 3.88 -16.90 2.24
CA GLN A 42 4.74 -16.18 1.28
C GLN A 42 6.23 -16.38 1.54
N LYS A 43 6.64 -16.79 2.73
CA LYS A 43 8.04 -16.98 3.14
C LYS A 43 8.95 -15.82 2.71
N PRO A 44 8.58 -14.59 3.00
CA PRO A 44 9.30 -13.41 2.53
C PRO A 44 10.64 -13.25 3.25
N LYS A 45 11.54 -12.45 2.66
CA LYS A 45 12.74 -11.99 3.35
C LYS A 45 12.38 -11.09 4.54
N THR A 46 11.51 -10.11 4.29
CA THR A 46 10.88 -9.29 5.33
C THR A 46 9.44 -8.97 4.95
N ALA A 47 8.61 -8.69 5.95
CA ALA A 47 7.25 -8.22 5.72
C ALA A 47 6.80 -7.25 6.80
N SER A 48 5.83 -6.39 6.47
CA SER A 48 5.22 -5.49 7.44
C SER A 48 3.75 -5.22 7.14
N ILE A 49 2.99 -4.99 8.22
CA ILE A 49 1.61 -4.52 8.18
C ILE A 49 1.50 -3.28 9.08
N LEU A 50 0.99 -2.21 8.51
CA LEU A 50 0.81 -0.93 9.17
C LEU A 50 -0.65 -0.49 9.08
N VAL A 51 -1.24 -0.05 10.19
CA VAL A 51 -2.61 0.52 10.25
C VAL A 51 -2.56 1.89 10.88
N MET A 52 -3.12 2.90 10.20
CA MET A 52 -3.06 4.30 10.62
C MET A 52 -4.42 4.96 10.50
N ASN A 53 -4.71 5.88 11.44
CA ASN A 53 -5.85 6.77 11.32
C ASN A 53 -5.53 7.93 10.37
N PRO A 54 -6.19 8.06 9.22
CA PRO A 54 -5.90 9.11 8.27
C PRO A 54 -6.26 10.51 8.77
N ASN A 55 -7.14 10.63 9.78
CA ASN A 55 -7.69 11.90 10.22
C ASN A 55 -6.89 12.58 11.34
N ASN A 56 -5.86 11.91 11.88
CA ASN A 56 -5.04 12.48 12.94
C ASN A 56 -3.58 12.02 12.95
N GLY A 57 -3.19 11.03 12.16
CA GLY A 57 -1.83 10.49 12.12
C GLY A 57 -1.50 9.45 13.19
N GLY A 58 -2.46 9.04 14.03
CA GLY A 58 -2.26 8.02 15.05
C GLY A 58 -2.05 6.62 14.45
N ILE A 59 -1.01 5.93 14.89
CA ILE A 59 -0.71 4.56 14.46
C ILE A 59 -1.50 3.60 15.34
N TYR A 60 -2.41 2.83 14.72
CA TYR A 60 -3.22 1.82 15.40
C TYR A 60 -2.55 0.47 15.50
N ALA A 61 -1.75 0.11 14.50
CA ALA A 61 -0.94 -1.11 14.51
C ALA A 61 0.32 -0.94 13.65
N MET A 62 1.39 -1.59 14.08
CA MET A 62 2.63 -1.69 13.31
C MET A 62 3.27 -3.04 13.63
N ALA A 63 3.22 -3.97 12.68
CA ALA A 63 3.76 -5.31 12.80
C ALA A 63 4.84 -5.54 11.72
N THR A 64 5.95 -6.18 12.10
CA THR A 64 7.08 -6.48 11.20
C THR A 64 7.57 -7.92 11.38
N SER A 65 8.08 -8.51 10.31
CA SER A 65 8.76 -9.79 10.32
C SER A 65 10.08 -9.67 9.53
N PRO A 66 11.21 -10.18 10.08
CA PRO A 66 11.36 -10.77 11.40
C PRO A 66 11.17 -9.75 12.54
N SER A 67 10.87 -10.24 13.75
CA SER A 67 10.68 -9.42 14.95
C SER A 67 11.33 -10.07 16.17
N ILE A 68 11.48 -9.32 17.25
CA ILE A 68 12.10 -9.77 18.49
C ILE A 68 11.03 -10.02 19.54
N ASN A 69 11.11 -11.17 20.20
CA ASN A 69 10.41 -11.36 21.46
C ASN A 69 11.15 -10.60 22.58
N LEU A 70 10.56 -9.49 23.05
CA LEU A 70 11.17 -8.66 24.09
C LEU A 70 11.30 -9.36 25.46
N ASN A 71 10.57 -10.48 25.67
CA ASN A 71 10.72 -11.31 26.87
C ASN A 71 11.85 -12.34 26.76
N ASP A 72 12.34 -12.58 25.52
CA ASP A 72 13.43 -13.53 25.24
C ASP A 72 14.33 -12.95 24.15
N VAL A 73 15.08 -11.91 24.50
CA VAL A 73 15.95 -11.19 23.56
C VAL A 73 17.22 -12.02 23.28
N PRO A 74 17.53 -12.32 22.00
CA PRO A 74 18.68 -13.15 21.60
C PRO A 74 20.00 -12.38 21.74
N ARG A 75 20.46 -12.17 22.99
CA ARG A 75 21.69 -11.40 23.30
C ARG A 75 22.97 -12.13 22.92
N ASP A 76 22.88 -13.41 22.62
CA ASP A 76 24.02 -14.25 22.22
C ASP A 76 24.42 -14.02 20.76
N ASP A 77 23.49 -13.57 19.92
CA ASP A 77 23.70 -13.20 18.53
C ASP A 77 23.45 -11.71 18.30
N ILE A 78 24.48 -10.91 18.52
CA ILE A 78 24.43 -9.46 18.39
C ILE A 78 24.15 -9.06 16.92
N SER A 79 24.67 -9.80 15.93
CA SER A 79 24.45 -9.49 14.52
C SER A 79 22.97 -9.66 14.13
N TYR A 80 22.39 -10.78 14.52
CA TYR A 80 20.95 -11.01 14.35
C TYR A 80 20.11 -9.97 15.10
N LEU A 81 20.46 -9.69 16.37
CA LEU A 81 19.76 -8.69 17.17
C LEU A 81 19.77 -7.30 16.50
N MET A 82 20.92 -6.88 15.97
CA MET A 82 21.02 -5.59 15.25
C MET A 82 20.20 -5.57 13.96
N GLU A 83 20.08 -6.69 13.26
CA GLU A 83 19.26 -6.80 12.05
C GLU A 83 17.77 -6.70 12.37
N VAL A 84 17.28 -7.51 13.34
CA VAL A 84 15.84 -7.59 13.64
C VAL A 84 15.33 -6.52 14.59
N SER A 85 16.20 -5.72 15.21
CA SER A 85 15.80 -4.60 16.09
C SER A 85 15.38 -3.33 15.34
N LYS A 86 15.59 -3.29 14.02
CA LYS A 86 15.17 -2.14 13.20
C LYS A 86 13.67 -2.17 12.94
N ASN A 87 13.02 -1.03 13.13
CA ASN A 87 11.64 -0.89 12.69
C ASN A 87 11.60 -0.58 11.18
N LEU A 88 11.35 -1.62 10.38
CA LEU A 88 11.36 -1.55 8.92
C LEU A 88 10.45 -0.45 8.35
N ASN A 89 9.34 -0.15 9.04
CA ASN A 89 8.38 0.85 8.58
C ASN A 89 8.90 2.30 8.68
N ILE A 90 9.94 2.53 9.48
CA ILE A 90 10.45 3.88 9.81
C ILE A 90 11.87 4.07 9.28
N VAL A 91 12.67 3.00 9.26
CA VAL A 91 14.11 3.03 8.95
C VAL A 91 14.39 2.69 7.50
N ASP A 92 13.76 1.63 6.99
CA ASP A 92 14.06 1.11 5.67
C ASP A 92 13.40 1.92 4.57
N VAL A 93 14.12 2.05 3.46
CA VAL A 93 13.66 2.76 2.28
C VAL A 93 13.56 1.81 1.09
N TYR A 94 12.53 1.99 0.28
CA TYR A 94 12.29 1.19 -0.91
C TYR A 94 11.64 2.03 -2.01
N GLU A 95 11.74 1.58 -3.25
CA GLU A 95 10.98 2.16 -4.35
C GLU A 95 9.51 1.76 -4.22
N PRO A 96 8.57 2.70 -3.98
CA PRO A 96 7.17 2.39 -3.71
C PRO A 96 6.43 1.80 -4.92
N GLY A 97 6.96 2.00 -6.11
CA GLY A 97 6.36 1.53 -7.36
C GLY A 97 4.91 1.99 -7.54
N SER A 98 4.06 1.08 -7.99
CA SER A 98 2.68 1.44 -8.39
C SER A 98 1.77 1.95 -7.27
N THR A 99 2.10 1.79 -6.00
CA THR A 99 1.34 2.44 -4.92
C THR A 99 1.50 3.96 -4.93
N PHE A 100 2.67 4.45 -5.40
CA PHE A 100 2.95 5.87 -5.58
C PHE A 100 2.09 6.54 -6.65
N LYS A 101 1.57 5.77 -7.62
CA LYS A 101 0.70 6.28 -8.69
C LYS A 101 -0.51 7.03 -8.16
N SER A 102 -1.03 6.65 -7.01
CA SER A 102 -2.13 7.38 -6.35
C SER A 102 -1.76 8.83 -6.04
N ILE A 103 -0.52 9.08 -5.64
CA ILE A 103 0.01 10.40 -5.30
C ILE A 103 0.20 11.23 -6.58
N THR A 104 0.85 10.65 -7.58
CA THR A 104 1.06 11.30 -8.89
C THR A 104 -0.28 11.67 -9.54
N MET A 105 -1.26 10.75 -9.50
CA MET A 105 -2.61 10.98 -10.02
C MET A 105 -3.29 12.15 -9.32
N ALA A 106 -3.32 12.13 -7.98
CA ALA A 106 -3.93 13.19 -7.19
C ALA A 106 -3.29 14.55 -7.48
N TYR A 107 -1.96 14.61 -7.52
CA TYR A 107 -1.25 15.86 -7.75
C TYR A 107 -1.43 16.38 -9.18
N ALA A 108 -1.49 15.49 -10.18
CA ALA A 108 -1.77 15.87 -11.56
C ALA A 108 -3.19 16.47 -11.73
N ILE A 109 -4.19 15.90 -11.04
CA ILE A 109 -5.56 16.46 -11.00
C ILE A 109 -5.56 17.80 -10.25
N GLU A 110 -4.92 17.90 -9.09
CA GLU A 110 -4.86 19.13 -8.28
C GLU A 110 -4.22 20.29 -9.05
N LYS A 111 -3.19 20.01 -9.84
CA LYS A 111 -2.51 21.02 -10.69
C LYS A 111 -3.23 21.30 -12.02
N GLY A 112 -4.33 20.61 -12.29
CA GLY A 112 -5.11 20.79 -13.52
C GLY A 112 -4.41 20.33 -14.79
N VAL A 113 -3.34 19.52 -14.68
CA VAL A 113 -2.64 18.94 -15.84
C VAL A 113 -3.26 17.63 -16.31
N ALA A 114 -4.21 17.10 -15.55
CA ALA A 114 -5.03 15.94 -15.90
C ALA A 114 -6.48 16.14 -15.43
N SER A 115 -7.43 15.58 -16.18
CA SER A 115 -8.87 15.59 -15.87
C SER A 115 -9.49 14.22 -16.15
N LEU A 116 -10.67 13.94 -15.58
CA LEU A 116 -11.40 12.69 -15.80
C LEU A 116 -11.79 12.46 -17.28
N SER A 117 -11.83 13.51 -18.09
CA SER A 117 -12.11 13.43 -19.53
C SER A 117 -10.87 13.07 -20.38
N ASP A 118 -9.68 13.06 -19.79
CA ASP A 118 -8.47 12.74 -20.52
C ASP A 118 -8.44 11.27 -20.91
N THR A 119 -7.92 11.02 -22.11
CA THR A 119 -7.67 9.68 -22.64
C THR A 119 -6.20 9.54 -23.02
N PHE A 120 -5.70 8.33 -22.89
CA PHE A 120 -4.31 7.96 -23.14
C PHE A 120 -4.24 6.76 -24.07
N VAL A 121 -3.12 6.57 -24.73
CA VAL A 121 -2.88 5.38 -25.56
C VAL A 121 -1.62 4.71 -25.05
N ASP A 122 -1.71 3.48 -24.58
CA ASP A 122 -0.56 2.68 -24.16
C ASP A 122 -0.20 1.61 -25.21
N PRO A 123 0.90 1.78 -25.97
CA PRO A 123 1.42 0.77 -26.88
C PRO A 123 2.34 -0.25 -26.17
N GLY A 124 2.39 -0.27 -24.84
CA GLY A 124 3.28 -1.11 -24.02
C GLY A 124 4.59 -0.42 -23.62
N TYR A 125 4.79 0.84 -24.00
CA TYR A 125 5.99 1.63 -23.61
C TYR A 125 5.83 3.12 -23.94
N ARG A 126 6.76 3.93 -23.37
CA ARG A 126 7.01 5.32 -23.78
C ARG A 126 8.47 5.51 -24.13
N MET A 127 8.74 6.35 -25.11
CA MET A 127 10.09 6.83 -25.43
C MET A 127 10.30 8.18 -24.76
N VAL A 128 11.33 8.32 -23.92
CA VAL A 128 11.70 9.56 -23.23
C VAL A 128 13.21 9.76 -23.42
N ASP A 129 13.61 10.86 -24.04
CA ASP A 129 15.01 11.20 -24.32
C ASP A 129 15.83 10.05 -24.95
N GLY A 130 15.19 9.25 -25.82
CA GLY A 130 15.80 8.09 -26.48
C GLY A 130 15.79 6.79 -25.66
N GLU A 131 15.36 6.81 -24.40
CA GLU A 131 15.19 5.61 -23.59
C GLU A 131 13.77 5.05 -23.66
N LYS A 132 13.67 3.72 -23.67
CA LYS A 132 12.40 2.99 -23.71
C LYS A 132 11.95 2.61 -22.30
N ILE A 133 10.93 3.29 -21.78
CA ILE A 133 10.26 2.96 -20.52
C ILE A 133 9.10 2.01 -20.82
N LYS A 134 9.19 0.77 -20.33
CA LYS A 134 8.19 -0.27 -20.61
C LYS A 134 7.00 -0.20 -19.65
N CYS A 135 5.81 -0.46 -20.18
CA CYS A 135 4.66 -0.83 -19.34
C CYS A 135 4.83 -2.30 -18.88
N TRP A 136 4.21 -2.65 -17.75
CA TRP A 136 4.23 -4.04 -17.27
C TRP A 136 3.52 -4.98 -18.25
N LYS A 137 2.45 -4.51 -18.91
CA LYS A 137 1.79 -5.18 -20.03
C LYS A 137 2.50 -4.81 -21.33
N LEU A 138 3.39 -5.67 -21.77
CA LEU A 138 4.27 -5.39 -22.93
C LEU A 138 3.53 -5.19 -24.25
N THR A 139 2.29 -5.75 -24.37
CA THR A 139 1.41 -5.54 -25.52
C THR A 139 0.64 -4.23 -25.45
N GLY A 140 0.77 -3.50 -24.34
CA GLY A 140 0.02 -2.28 -24.06
C GLY A 140 -1.42 -2.51 -23.60
N HIS A 141 -2.01 -1.48 -23.02
CA HIS A 141 -3.42 -1.45 -22.62
C HIS A 141 -4.33 -0.88 -23.72
N GLY A 142 -3.73 -0.28 -24.77
CA GLY A 142 -4.49 0.40 -25.83
C GLY A 142 -5.01 1.76 -25.35
N HIS A 143 -6.26 2.06 -25.66
CA HIS A 143 -6.91 3.30 -25.22
C HIS A 143 -7.42 3.15 -23.80
N GLU A 144 -7.08 4.10 -22.93
CA GLU A 144 -7.48 4.15 -21.53
C GLU A 144 -7.93 5.56 -21.16
N THR A 145 -8.96 5.66 -20.34
CA THR A 145 -9.30 6.87 -19.57
C THR A 145 -8.31 7.07 -18.42
N LEU A 146 -8.33 8.24 -17.80
CA LEU A 146 -7.49 8.52 -16.63
C LEU A 146 -7.74 7.51 -15.49
N THR A 147 -9.01 7.15 -15.24
CA THR A 147 -9.39 6.16 -14.22
C THR A 147 -8.87 4.76 -14.57
N GLU A 148 -9.06 4.31 -15.81
CA GLU A 148 -8.56 3.01 -16.27
C GLU A 148 -7.03 2.92 -16.17
N GLY A 149 -6.30 4.02 -16.45
CA GLY A 149 -4.86 4.08 -16.28
C GLY A 149 -4.39 3.82 -14.84
N LEU A 150 -5.15 4.30 -13.83
CA LEU A 150 -4.90 3.97 -12.42
C LEU A 150 -5.27 2.52 -12.11
N CYS A 151 -6.43 2.07 -12.56
CA CYS A 151 -6.97 0.74 -12.34
C CYS A 151 -6.09 -0.36 -12.93
N ASN A 152 -5.67 -0.19 -14.18
CA ASN A 152 -4.76 -1.09 -14.89
C ASN A 152 -3.30 -0.93 -14.44
N SER A 153 -3.02 0.05 -13.58
CA SER A 153 -1.65 0.37 -13.17
C SER A 153 -0.71 0.63 -14.37
N CYS A 154 -1.21 1.31 -15.39
CA CYS A 154 -0.52 1.55 -16.66
C CYS A 154 0.67 2.50 -16.49
N ASN A 155 1.91 2.03 -16.69
CA ASN A 155 3.09 2.88 -16.55
C ASN A 155 3.10 4.03 -17.58
N SER A 156 2.62 3.79 -18.80
CA SER A 156 2.61 4.79 -19.87
C SER A 156 1.80 6.02 -19.50
N VAL A 157 0.63 5.84 -18.85
CA VAL A 157 -0.20 6.96 -18.35
C VAL A 157 0.58 7.79 -17.33
N PHE A 158 1.27 7.14 -16.40
CA PHE A 158 2.01 7.83 -15.33
C PHE A 158 3.31 8.48 -15.79
N VAL A 159 3.93 7.96 -16.85
CA VAL A 159 5.00 8.66 -17.58
C VAL A 159 4.46 9.95 -18.19
N ASP A 160 3.32 9.89 -18.88
CA ASP A 160 2.70 11.08 -19.49
C ASP A 160 2.31 12.11 -18.44
N LEU A 161 1.72 11.70 -17.31
CA LEU A 161 1.37 12.60 -16.20
C LEU A 161 2.59 13.28 -15.58
N ALA A 162 3.66 12.52 -15.33
CA ALA A 162 4.91 13.07 -14.79
C ALA A 162 5.57 14.08 -15.73
N LEU A 163 5.55 13.81 -17.03
CA LEU A 163 6.07 14.73 -18.04
C LEU A 163 5.19 15.97 -18.20
N ARG A 164 3.86 15.87 -18.06
CA ARG A 164 2.93 17.02 -18.04
C ARG A 164 3.15 17.90 -16.82
N LEU A 165 3.40 17.29 -15.64
CA LEU A 165 3.80 18.03 -14.42
C LEU A 165 5.14 18.72 -14.62
N GLY A 166 6.07 18.03 -15.26
CA GLY A 166 7.44 18.51 -15.44
C GLY A 166 8.27 18.41 -14.16
N LYS A 167 9.57 18.64 -14.30
CA LYS A 167 10.56 18.46 -13.24
C LYS A 167 10.20 19.28 -11.97
N ASP A 168 9.88 20.55 -12.14
CA ASP A 168 9.67 21.47 -11.02
C ASP A 168 8.49 21.04 -10.16
N GLU A 169 7.35 20.71 -10.77
CA GLU A 169 6.17 20.27 -10.05
C GLU A 169 6.31 18.87 -9.46
N MET A 170 7.09 17.98 -10.09
CA MET A 170 7.40 16.67 -9.49
C MET A 170 8.19 16.81 -8.18
N TYR A 171 9.17 17.71 -8.12
CA TYR A 171 9.90 17.98 -6.87
C TYR A 171 9.04 18.72 -5.84
N ASN A 172 8.18 19.65 -6.26
CA ASN A 172 7.19 20.28 -5.39
C ASN A 172 6.20 19.25 -4.81
N MET A 173 5.82 18.23 -5.59
CA MET A 173 4.99 17.11 -5.13
C MET A 173 5.69 16.33 -4.01
N PHE A 174 6.97 15.97 -4.16
CA PHE A 174 7.71 15.29 -3.11
C PHE A 174 7.72 16.08 -1.81
N GLU A 175 8.04 17.38 -1.88
CA GLU A 175 8.01 18.26 -0.71
C GLU A 175 6.60 18.40 -0.11
N THR A 176 5.57 18.48 -0.96
CA THR A 176 4.17 18.63 -0.53
C THR A 176 3.70 17.43 0.28
N PHE A 177 4.09 16.22 -0.13
CA PHE A 177 3.71 14.98 0.54
C PHE A 177 4.72 14.47 1.57
N GLY A 178 5.78 15.25 1.88
CA GLY A 178 6.77 14.94 2.92
C GLY A 178 7.84 13.92 2.51
N PHE A 179 7.98 13.59 1.22
CA PHE A 179 9.07 12.74 0.73
C PHE A 179 10.41 13.49 0.73
N GLY A 180 11.48 12.78 1.05
CA GLY A 180 12.81 13.36 1.15
C GLY A 180 13.07 14.08 2.50
N SER A 181 12.12 14.06 3.43
CA SER A 181 12.23 14.67 4.76
C SER A 181 11.65 13.76 5.83
N ARG A 182 12.16 13.87 7.08
CA ARG A 182 11.56 13.19 8.22
C ARG A 182 10.21 13.81 8.56
N LEU A 183 9.19 13.00 8.81
CA LEU A 183 7.86 13.45 9.22
C LEU A 183 7.82 13.81 10.71
N GLY A 184 8.83 13.38 11.47
CA GLY A 184 9.00 13.69 12.89
C GLY A 184 8.19 12.76 13.80
N ILE A 185 8.04 11.49 13.42
CA ILE A 185 7.42 10.47 14.27
C ILE A 185 8.17 10.40 15.62
N ASP A 186 7.43 10.17 16.69
CA ASP A 186 7.94 10.02 18.05
C ASP A 186 8.62 8.65 18.29
N PHE A 187 9.47 8.24 17.36
CA PHE A 187 10.23 7.01 17.39
C PHE A 187 11.63 7.21 16.81
N TYR A 188 12.60 6.44 17.30
CA TYR A 188 13.99 6.59 16.90
C TYR A 188 14.28 5.97 15.53
N GLY A 189 15.26 6.53 14.82
CA GLY A 189 15.81 5.97 13.60
C GLY A 189 15.08 6.37 12.33
N GLU A 190 14.14 7.33 12.37
CA GLU A 190 13.40 7.77 11.18
C GLU A 190 14.33 8.19 10.05
N SER A 191 14.15 7.57 8.87
CA SER A 191 14.83 7.90 7.63
C SER A 191 14.06 8.98 6.85
N ALA A 192 14.79 9.85 6.17
CA ALA A 192 14.20 10.87 5.29
C ALA A 192 13.78 10.33 3.92
N GLY A 193 14.10 9.08 3.59
CA GLY A 193 14.01 8.59 2.22
C GLY A 193 15.16 9.09 1.34
N ILE A 194 15.11 8.75 0.06
CA ILE A 194 16.15 9.15 -0.91
C ILE A 194 15.45 9.75 -2.13
N ILE A 195 15.68 11.02 -2.37
CA ILE A 195 15.26 11.75 -3.56
C ILE A 195 16.52 12.27 -4.26
N MET A 196 16.69 11.96 -5.53
CA MET A 196 17.79 12.48 -6.34
C MET A 196 17.75 14.01 -6.34
N ASP A 197 18.90 14.67 -6.23
CA ASP A 197 18.96 16.13 -6.37
C ASP A 197 18.43 16.57 -7.73
N LYS A 198 17.58 17.59 -7.71
CA LYS A 198 16.88 18.11 -8.89
C LYS A 198 17.82 18.52 -10.03
N SER A 199 19.03 19.00 -9.70
CA SER A 199 20.04 19.43 -10.70
C SER A 199 20.56 18.28 -11.55
N TYR A 200 20.58 17.04 -11.03
CA TYR A 200 21.04 15.85 -11.73
C TYR A 200 19.93 15.10 -12.47
N SER A 201 18.68 15.35 -12.12
CA SER A 201 17.51 14.66 -12.67
C SER A 201 17.31 15.00 -14.16
N LYS A 202 17.13 13.98 -15.00
CA LYS A 202 16.78 14.06 -16.42
C LYS A 202 15.29 13.78 -16.61
N ASN A 203 14.73 14.05 -17.80
CA ASN A 203 13.33 13.77 -18.08
C ASN A 203 12.98 12.28 -17.91
N VAL A 204 13.91 11.38 -18.23
CA VAL A 204 13.73 9.94 -18.03
C VAL A 204 13.57 9.57 -16.54
N ASP A 205 14.29 10.27 -15.67
CA ASP A 205 14.16 10.07 -14.21
C ASP A 205 12.82 10.61 -13.72
N VAL A 206 12.45 11.83 -14.17
CA VAL A 206 11.14 12.43 -13.90
C VAL A 206 10.00 11.50 -14.33
N ALA A 207 10.10 10.91 -15.51
CA ALA A 207 9.13 9.96 -16.04
C ALA A 207 9.01 8.70 -15.18
N ARG A 208 10.13 8.16 -14.67
CA ARG A 208 10.15 7.00 -13.76
C ARG A 208 9.59 7.34 -12.39
N MET A 209 9.88 8.53 -11.88
CA MET A 209 9.32 9.04 -10.61
C MET A 209 7.80 9.03 -10.62
N GLY A 210 7.16 9.28 -11.77
CA GLY A 210 5.71 9.30 -11.92
C GLY A 210 5.01 7.99 -11.54
N PHE A 211 5.70 6.85 -11.65
CA PHE A 211 5.16 5.56 -11.23
C PHE A 211 5.93 4.92 -10.06
N GLY A 212 6.66 5.76 -9.28
CA GLY A 212 7.29 5.37 -8.03
C GLY A 212 8.61 4.61 -8.20
N GLN A 213 9.35 4.82 -9.29
CA GLN A 213 10.73 4.40 -9.47
C GLN A 213 11.67 5.62 -9.44
N ALA A 214 12.98 5.40 -9.30
CA ALA A 214 13.99 6.45 -9.13
C ALA A 214 13.78 7.35 -7.90
N ILE A 215 12.98 6.91 -6.94
CA ILE A 215 12.80 7.49 -5.61
C ILE A 215 12.79 6.35 -4.59
N ALA A 216 13.23 6.60 -3.36
CA ALA A 216 13.05 5.66 -2.28
C ALA A 216 12.44 6.37 -1.07
N CYS A 217 11.40 5.80 -0.50
CA CYS A 217 10.73 6.33 0.68
C CYS A 217 10.54 5.26 1.75
N THR A 218 10.33 5.69 2.98
CA THR A 218 9.94 4.77 4.05
C THR A 218 8.47 4.39 3.93
N PRO A 219 8.07 3.21 4.43
CA PRO A 219 6.66 2.85 4.53
C PRO A 219 5.81 3.91 5.25
N ILE A 220 6.31 4.52 6.31
CA ILE A 220 5.55 5.55 7.05
C ILE A 220 5.36 6.83 6.22
N GLN A 221 6.33 7.23 5.38
CA GLN A 221 6.15 8.35 4.45
C GLN A 221 5.05 8.07 3.44
N LEU A 222 5.08 6.89 2.81
CA LEU A 222 4.04 6.50 1.84
C LEU A 222 2.67 6.38 2.49
N MET A 223 2.58 5.79 3.70
CA MET A 223 1.36 5.69 4.49
C MET A 223 0.78 7.06 4.81
N SER A 224 1.58 7.99 5.33
CA SER A 224 1.14 9.34 5.68
C SER A 224 0.69 10.14 4.45
N ALA A 225 1.44 10.03 3.34
CA ALA A 225 1.06 10.64 2.08
C ALA A 225 -0.28 10.08 1.57
N PHE A 226 -0.48 8.75 1.58
CA PHE A 226 -1.74 8.13 1.17
C PHE A 226 -2.90 8.53 2.09
N CYS A 227 -2.68 8.62 3.41
CA CYS A 227 -3.68 9.14 4.35
C CYS A 227 -4.16 10.53 3.94
N SER A 228 -3.26 11.42 3.52
CA SER A 228 -3.64 12.76 3.07
C SER A 228 -4.48 12.75 1.78
N LEU A 229 -4.32 11.75 0.92
CA LEU A 229 -5.14 11.62 -0.30
C LEU A 229 -6.61 11.35 0.00
N VAL A 230 -6.89 10.61 1.10
CA VAL A 230 -8.24 10.11 1.38
C VAL A 230 -8.96 10.86 2.50
N ASN A 231 -8.26 11.77 3.22
CA ASN A 231 -8.83 12.54 4.33
C ASN A 231 -9.22 13.99 3.98
N GLY A 232 -9.20 14.35 2.68
CA GLY A 232 -9.47 15.71 2.22
C GLY A 232 -8.22 16.58 2.03
N GLY A 233 -7.03 15.99 2.02
CA GLY A 233 -5.78 16.65 1.66
C GLY A 233 -4.91 17.12 2.83
N VAL A 234 -5.08 16.58 4.03
CA VAL A 234 -4.31 17.00 5.21
C VAL A 234 -3.24 15.97 5.53
N LEU A 235 -1.96 16.36 5.45
CA LEU A 235 -0.84 15.55 5.89
C LEU A 235 -0.61 15.76 7.38
N TYR A 236 -0.87 14.72 8.17
CA TYR A 236 -0.64 14.71 9.61
C TYR A 236 0.72 14.12 9.97
N LYS A 237 1.31 14.64 11.06
CA LYS A 237 2.47 14.01 11.68
C LYS A 237 2.08 12.65 12.27
N PRO A 238 2.75 11.55 11.88
CA PRO A 238 2.49 10.26 12.51
C PRO A 238 2.99 10.22 13.95
N TYR A 239 2.29 9.48 14.83
CA TYR A 239 2.68 9.36 16.23
C TYR A 239 2.22 8.04 16.87
N PHE A 240 2.99 7.62 17.89
CA PHE A 240 2.66 6.51 18.78
C PHE A 240 2.17 7.00 20.14
N VAL A 241 2.81 8.04 20.71
CA VAL A 241 2.48 8.55 22.04
C VAL A 241 1.29 9.49 21.92
N LYS A 242 0.13 9.05 22.42
CA LYS A 242 -1.09 9.84 22.42
C LYS A 242 -1.17 10.80 23.60
N GLU A 243 -0.84 10.33 24.81
CA GLU A 243 -0.89 11.13 26.03
C GLU A 243 0.23 10.68 26.97
N VAL A 244 0.71 11.62 27.79
CA VAL A 244 1.69 11.37 28.86
C VAL A 244 1.11 11.85 30.18
N PHE A 245 1.23 11.03 31.23
CA PHE A 245 0.71 11.33 32.56
C PHE A 245 1.83 11.28 33.61
N ASP A 246 1.68 12.09 34.66
CA ASP A 246 2.50 11.94 35.86
C ASP A 246 1.95 10.80 36.74
N LYS A 247 2.65 10.53 37.86
CA LYS A 247 2.26 9.47 38.81
C LYS A 247 0.96 9.79 39.57
N GLU A 248 0.53 11.03 39.59
CA GLU A 248 -0.74 11.48 40.17
C GLU A 248 -1.90 11.35 39.17
N GLY A 249 -1.61 10.95 37.93
CA GLY A 249 -2.61 10.79 36.85
C GLY A 249 -2.95 12.11 36.13
N ASN A 250 -2.17 13.20 36.38
CA ASN A 250 -2.37 14.44 35.64
C ASN A 250 -1.76 14.32 34.24
N LYS A 251 -2.50 14.75 33.24
CA LYS A 251 -2.03 14.77 31.86
C LYS A 251 -1.00 15.89 31.66
N ILE A 252 0.24 15.52 31.33
CA ILE A 252 1.35 16.43 31.05
C ILE A 252 1.40 16.79 29.58
N VAL A 253 1.18 15.80 28.68
CA VAL A 253 1.21 15.97 27.23
C VAL A 253 -0.02 15.33 26.64
N ALA A 254 -0.67 16.03 25.72
CA ALA A 254 -1.64 15.47 24.76
C ALA A 254 -1.09 15.69 23.37
N ASN A 255 -0.94 14.61 22.62
CA ASN A 255 -0.55 14.72 21.22
C ASN A 255 -1.85 14.84 20.41
N ASP A 256 -2.27 16.08 20.19
CA ASP A 256 -3.36 16.37 19.28
C ASP A 256 -2.86 16.24 17.84
N ALA A 257 -3.79 15.99 16.91
CA ALA A 257 -3.47 15.86 15.49
C ALA A 257 -2.64 17.06 14.97
N THR A 258 -1.37 16.83 14.73
CA THR A 258 -0.45 17.88 14.25
C THR A 258 -0.42 17.89 12.73
N VAL A 259 -0.93 18.96 12.13
CA VAL A 259 -0.89 19.16 10.68
C VAL A 259 0.53 19.56 10.25
N ILE A 260 1.12 18.79 9.32
CA ILE A 260 2.38 19.14 8.66
C ILE A 260 2.08 20.10 7.51
N LYS A 261 1.16 19.73 6.60
CA LYS A 261 0.87 20.48 5.38
C LYS A 261 -0.50 20.11 4.81
N ASN A 262 -1.11 21.01 4.04
CA ASN A 262 -2.21 20.66 3.14
C ASN A 262 -1.61 20.24 1.79
N THR A 263 -2.03 19.08 1.28
CA THR A 263 -1.44 18.44 0.08
C THR A 263 -2.25 18.68 -1.18
N ILE A 264 -3.55 18.43 -1.11
CA ILE A 264 -4.53 18.54 -2.19
C ILE A 264 -5.83 19.15 -1.67
N SER A 265 -6.70 19.57 -2.57
CA SER A 265 -8.04 20.00 -2.22
C SER A 265 -8.94 18.81 -1.85
N LYS A 266 -10.01 19.11 -1.08
CA LYS A 266 -11.05 18.11 -0.78
C LYS A 266 -11.68 17.54 -2.05
N ASN A 267 -11.88 18.36 -3.08
CA ASN A 267 -12.44 17.93 -4.36
C ASN A 267 -11.55 16.88 -5.04
N THR A 268 -10.24 17.11 -5.10
CA THR A 268 -9.28 16.15 -5.64
C THR A 268 -9.27 14.85 -4.81
N SER A 269 -9.34 14.97 -3.48
CA SER A 269 -9.45 13.81 -2.59
C SER A 269 -10.72 13.00 -2.88
N ASP A 270 -11.87 13.65 -3.04
CA ASP A 270 -13.15 12.96 -3.32
C ASP A 270 -13.11 12.24 -4.68
N ILE A 271 -12.58 12.88 -5.72
CA ILE A 271 -12.37 12.25 -7.04
C ILE A 271 -11.46 11.02 -6.91
N LEU A 272 -10.35 11.16 -6.20
CA LEU A 272 -9.39 10.06 -6.06
C LEU A 272 -9.97 8.87 -5.28
N LYS A 273 -10.79 9.11 -4.26
CA LYS A 273 -11.46 8.04 -3.51
C LYS A 273 -12.33 7.16 -4.41
N GLU A 274 -13.07 7.77 -5.35
CA GLU A 274 -13.86 7.01 -6.34
C GLU A 274 -12.96 6.19 -7.27
N MET A 275 -11.84 6.76 -7.72
CA MET A 275 -10.87 6.03 -8.56
C MET A 275 -10.22 4.87 -7.79
N LEU A 276 -9.87 5.07 -6.51
CA LEU A 276 -9.29 4.01 -5.67
C LEU A 276 -10.29 2.89 -5.37
N GLU A 277 -11.58 3.20 -5.22
CA GLU A 277 -12.63 2.21 -5.10
C GLU A 277 -12.79 1.39 -6.39
N ALA A 278 -12.70 2.04 -7.56
CA ALA A 278 -12.74 1.34 -8.84
C ALA A 278 -11.58 0.33 -9.00
N VAL A 279 -10.38 0.62 -8.46
CA VAL A 279 -9.27 -0.34 -8.44
C VAL A 279 -9.64 -1.62 -7.70
N ILE A 280 -10.40 -1.52 -6.60
CA ILE A 280 -10.81 -2.68 -5.78
C ILE A 280 -11.98 -3.41 -6.40
N THR A 281 -12.94 -2.69 -6.98
CA THR A 281 -14.19 -3.27 -7.45
C THR A 281 -14.12 -3.82 -8.88
N GLN A 282 -13.13 -3.42 -9.67
CA GLN A 282 -13.12 -3.74 -11.11
C GLN A 282 -11.79 -4.29 -11.63
N TYR A 283 -10.67 -4.20 -10.84
CA TYR A 283 -9.33 -4.42 -11.38
C TYR A 283 -8.38 -5.14 -10.39
N SER A 284 -7.12 -4.74 -10.39
CA SER A 284 -6.01 -5.41 -9.70
C SER A 284 -6.14 -5.52 -8.17
N GLY A 285 -7.04 -4.76 -7.56
CA GLY A 285 -7.28 -4.76 -6.11
C GLY A 285 -8.41 -5.68 -5.66
N VAL A 286 -9.03 -6.45 -6.56
CA VAL A 286 -10.23 -7.27 -6.27
C VAL A 286 -10.07 -8.23 -5.09
N ASN A 287 -8.86 -8.68 -4.80
CA ASN A 287 -8.58 -9.52 -3.64
C ASN A 287 -8.75 -8.81 -2.27
N ALA A 288 -8.94 -7.47 -2.26
CA ALA A 288 -9.35 -6.70 -1.08
C ALA A 288 -10.86 -6.43 -1.02
N PHE A 289 -11.62 -6.86 -2.02
CA PHE A 289 -13.06 -6.65 -2.05
C PHE A 289 -13.75 -7.40 -0.90
N ILE A 290 -14.64 -6.70 -0.19
CA ILE A 290 -15.48 -7.24 0.87
C ILE A 290 -16.92 -6.82 0.57
N GLU A 291 -17.81 -7.80 0.39
CA GLU A 291 -19.18 -7.56 0.02
C GLU A 291 -19.94 -6.70 1.04
N GLY A 292 -20.55 -5.62 0.56
CA GLY A 292 -21.27 -4.65 1.38
C GLY A 292 -20.36 -3.64 2.10
N HIS A 293 -19.05 -3.61 1.79
CA HIS A 293 -18.10 -2.66 2.39
C HIS A 293 -17.27 -1.97 1.31
N ARG A 294 -17.26 -0.65 1.34
CA ARG A 294 -16.57 0.16 0.36
C ARG A 294 -15.10 0.36 0.76
N ILE A 295 -14.20 -0.29 0.04
CA ILE A 295 -12.74 -0.17 0.22
C ILE A 295 -12.16 0.48 -1.02
N GLY A 296 -11.22 1.40 -0.85
CA GLY A 296 -10.43 1.95 -1.94
C GLY A 296 -8.94 1.72 -1.71
N GLY A 297 -8.18 1.39 -2.76
CA GLY A 297 -6.77 1.10 -2.55
C GLY A 297 -5.97 0.94 -3.84
N LYS A 298 -4.68 0.64 -3.67
CA LYS A 298 -3.74 0.43 -4.77
C LYS A 298 -2.76 -0.68 -4.47
N THR A 299 -2.55 -1.55 -5.44
CA THR A 299 -1.51 -2.60 -5.42
C THR A 299 -0.20 -2.07 -5.97
N GLY A 300 0.91 -2.60 -5.46
CA GLY A 300 2.25 -2.37 -5.97
C GLY A 300 3.01 -3.67 -6.20
N THR A 301 3.85 -3.66 -7.23
CA THR A 301 4.82 -4.72 -7.50
C THR A 301 6.05 -4.03 -8.08
N THR A 302 7.13 -4.02 -7.32
CA THR A 302 8.33 -3.29 -7.66
C THR A 302 9.50 -4.26 -7.78
N GLN A 303 10.22 -4.17 -8.89
CA GLN A 303 11.43 -4.96 -9.11
C GLN A 303 12.58 -4.35 -8.31
N LYS A 304 13.35 -5.17 -7.64
CA LYS A 304 14.52 -4.71 -6.87
C LYS A 304 15.74 -4.55 -7.74
N TYR A 305 16.59 -3.61 -7.34
CA TYR A 305 17.90 -3.40 -7.93
C TYR A 305 18.98 -3.63 -6.88
N GLU A 306 19.99 -4.38 -7.21
CA GLU A 306 21.19 -4.60 -6.41
C GLU A 306 22.41 -4.21 -7.24
N ASP A 307 23.27 -3.36 -6.70
CA ASP A 307 24.46 -2.83 -7.41
C ASP A 307 24.16 -2.25 -8.80
N GLY A 308 23.01 -1.57 -8.92
CA GLY A 308 22.54 -0.95 -10.16
C GLY A 308 22.02 -1.93 -11.22
N LYS A 309 21.86 -3.21 -10.89
CA LYS A 309 21.32 -4.26 -11.77
C LYS A 309 20.02 -4.80 -11.21
N ILE A 310 19.16 -5.27 -12.11
CA ILE A 310 17.93 -5.97 -11.75
C ILE A 310 18.31 -7.26 -10.99
N SER A 311 17.88 -7.40 -9.75
CA SER A 311 18.17 -8.58 -8.90
C SER A 311 17.35 -9.82 -9.30
N GLY A 312 16.21 -9.61 -9.95
CA GLY A 312 15.24 -10.68 -10.24
C GLY A 312 14.24 -10.91 -9.11
N THR A 313 14.38 -10.19 -8.00
CA THR A 313 13.44 -10.22 -6.86
C THR A 313 12.51 -9.01 -6.86
N TYR A 314 11.43 -9.09 -6.10
CA TYR A 314 10.35 -8.10 -6.11
C TYR A 314 9.92 -7.70 -4.70
N ILE A 315 9.36 -6.50 -4.59
CA ILE A 315 8.58 -6.07 -3.42
C ILE A 315 7.12 -6.02 -3.85
N ALA A 316 6.30 -6.84 -3.19
CA ALA A 316 4.86 -6.80 -3.34
C ALA A 316 4.26 -5.89 -2.28
N SER A 317 3.28 -5.07 -2.64
CA SER A 317 2.63 -4.17 -1.67
C SER A 317 1.17 -3.92 -1.99
N PHE A 318 0.43 -3.53 -0.97
CA PHE A 318 -0.91 -3.00 -1.05
C PHE A 318 -1.09 -1.88 -0.03
N ILE A 319 -1.82 -0.84 -0.41
CA ILE A 319 -2.27 0.20 0.50
C ILE A 319 -3.74 0.50 0.19
N GLY A 320 -4.58 0.57 1.24
CA GLY A 320 -6.01 0.83 1.06
C GLY A 320 -6.65 1.47 2.27
N ALA A 321 -7.80 2.13 2.05
CA ALA A 321 -8.57 2.86 3.05
C ALA A 321 -9.97 2.30 3.22
N TYR A 322 -10.49 2.34 4.44
CA TYR A 322 -11.83 1.90 4.80
C TYR A 322 -12.44 2.75 5.92
N PRO A 323 -13.77 3.03 5.87
CA PRO A 323 -14.63 3.08 4.68
C PRO A 323 -14.13 4.14 3.70
N ILE A 324 -14.17 3.90 2.37
CA ILE A 324 -13.52 4.84 1.44
C ILE A 324 -14.21 6.21 1.34
N ASP A 325 -15.50 6.28 1.56
CA ASP A 325 -16.28 7.53 1.57
C ASP A 325 -15.89 8.44 2.75
N LYS A 326 -15.67 7.84 3.94
CA LYS A 326 -15.23 8.53 5.16
C LYS A 326 -14.17 7.68 5.88
N PRO A 327 -12.91 7.70 5.44
CA PRO A 327 -11.90 6.79 5.94
C PRO A 327 -11.56 6.99 7.42
N ASP A 328 -11.63 5.89 8.18
CA ASP A 328 -11.19 5.80 9.57
C ASP A 328 -9.88 5.00 9.70
N TYR A 329 -9.59 4.15 8.71
CA TYR A 329 -8.43 3.27 8.69
C TYR A 329 -7.76 3.27 7.33
N VAL A 330 -6.43 3.33 7.33
CA VAL A 330 -5.60 2.99 6.19
C VAL A 330 -4.74 1.81 6.58
N VAL A 331 -4.75 0.75 5.77
CA VAL A 331 -3.97 -0.47 5.95
C VAL A 331 -2.95 -0.56 4.84
N MET A 332 -1.68 -0.81 5.18
CA MET A 332 -0.62 -1.08 4.24
C MET A 332 0.06 -2.40 4.56
N VAL A 333 0.29 -3.20 3.53
CA VAL A 333 1.04 -4.47 3.59
C VAL A 333 2.20 -4.39 2.62
N ILE A 334 3.40 -4.73 3.09
CA ILE A 334 4.62 -4.80 2.28
C ILE A 334 5.23 -6.18 2.49
N VAL A 335 5.64 -6.81 1.39
CA VAL A 335 6.23 -8.15 1.34
C VAL A 335 7.49 -8.08 0.49
N ASP A 336 8.64 -8.12 1.12
CA ASP A 336 9.92 -8.10 0.43
C ASP A 336 10.34 -9.53 0.05
N GLU A 337 10.61 -9.73 -1.22
CA GLU A 337 10.98 -11.01 -1.82
C GLU A 337 9.99 -12.14 -1.47
N PRO A 338 8.70 -12.02 -1.87
CA PRO A 338 7.75 -13.10 -1.64
C PRO A 338 8.20 -14.38 -2.32
N GLY A 339 8.23 -15.48 -1.56
CA GLY A 339 8.61 -16.81 -2.03
C GLY A 339 7.42 -17.73 -2.34
N GLY A 340 6.19 -17.19 -2.32
CA GLY A 340 4.98 -17.92 -2.70
C GLY A 340 4.80 -18.06 -4.21
N ASP A 341 3.61 -18.49 -4.65
CA ASP A 341 3.31 -18.78 -6.05
C ASP A 341 3.33 -17.54 -6.97
N SER A 342 3.36 -16.35 -6.40
CA SER A 342 3.33 -15.10 -7.15
C SER A 342 3.92 -13.92 -6.38
N TYR A 343 4.69 -13.12 -7.08
CA TYR A 343 5.28 -11.87 -6.59
C TYR A 343 4.38 -10.63 -6.80
N TYR A 344 3.19 -10.78 -7.38
CA TYR A 344 2.28 -9.65 -7.59
C TYR A 344 1.63 -9.19 -6.29
N GLY A 345 1.59 -7.87 -6.06
CA GLY A 345 0.99 -7.27 -4.85
C GLY A 345 -0.48 -7.66 -4.65
N SER A 346 -1.22 -7.88 -5.74
CA SER A 346 -2.60 -8.37 -5.70
C SER A 346 -2.75 -9.76 -5.07
N ILE A 347 -1.68 -10.56 -5.04
CA ILE A 347 -1.68 -11.93 -4.53
C ILE A 347 -0.88 -12.02 -3.24
N ALA A 348 0.33 -11.47 -3.24
CA ALA A 348 1.25 -11.62 -2.12
C ALA A 348 0.98 -10.64 -0.96
N ALA A 349 0.23 -9.54 -1.19
CA ALA A 349 -0.03 -8.52 -0.15
C ALA A 349 -1.52 -8.27 0.11
N THR A 350 -2.33 -8.15 -0.93
CA THR A 350 -3.73 -7.74 -0.83
C THR A 350 -4.61 -8.65 0.04
N PRO A 351 -4.50 -10.00 0.00
CA PRO A 351 -5.33 -10.87 0.84
C PRO A 351 -5.13 -10.65 2.34
N TYR A 352 -3.92 -10.30 2.76
CA TYR A 352 -3.61 -10.05 4.17
C TYR A 352 -4.14 -8.69 4.64
N ALA A 353 -4.16 -7.68 3.76
CA ALA A 353 -4.85 -6.43 4.04
C ALA A 353 -6.36 -6.65 4.18
N LYS A 354 -6.96 -7.49 3.32
CA LYS A 354 -8.38 -7.90 3.44
C LYS A 354 -8.67 -8.50 4.80
N MET A 355 -7.84 -9.44 5.27
CA MET A 355 -7.99 -10.05 6.61
C MET A 355 -8.03 -8.99 7.72
N VAL A 356 -7.13 -7.99 7.65
CA VAL A 356 -7.11 -6.89 8.62
C VAL A 356 -8.40 -6.07 8.54
N PHE A 357 -8.88 -5.72 7.34
CA PHE A 357 -10.14 -4.99 7.16
C PHE A 357 -11.35 -5.79 7.68
N GLU A 358 -11.45 -7.09 7.39
CA GLU A 358 -12.55 -7.96 7.86
C GLU A 358 -12.61 -7.97 9.39
N ASN A 359 -11.47 -8.14 10.06
CA ASN A 359 -11.39 -8.12 11.52
C ASN A 359 -11.73 -6.72 12.10
N ILE A 360 -11.30 -5.63 11.47
CA ILE A 360 -11.66 -4.26 11.88
C ILE A 360 -13.17 -4.03 11.72
N ILE A 361 -13.75 -4.47 10.60
CA ILE A 361 -15.19 -4.37 10.31
C ILE A 361 -16.00 -5.06 11.40
N GLU A 362 -15.64 -6.29 11.76
CA GLU A 362 -16.28 -7.05 12.81
C GLU A 362 -16.09 -6.39 14.20
N TYR A 363 -14.86 -6.04 14.54
CA TYR A 363 -14.53 -5.44 15.84
C TYR A 363 -15.24 -4.11 16.10
N LYS A 364 -15.39 -3.28 15.07
CA LYS A 364 -16.05 -1.96 15.17
C LYS A 364 -17.53 -2.00 14.81
N ASP A 365 -18.10 -3.17 14.53
CA ASP A 365 -19.50 -3.38 14.16
C ASP A 365 -19.97 -2.50 12.98
N TYR A 366 -19.10 -2.34 11.97
CA TYR A 366 -19.48 -1.64 10.74
C TYR A 366 -20.58 -2.40 10.01
N LYS A 367 -21.67 -1.71 9.70
CA LYS A 367 -22.81 -2.32 9.00
C LYS A 367 -22.56 -2.35 7.50
N LYS A 368 -23.06 -3.40 6.86
CA LYS A 368 -23.06 -3.49 5.40
C LYS A 368 -23.90 -2.33 4.83
N VAL A 369 -23.43 -1.76 3.73
CA VAL A 369 -24.22 -0.83 2.93
C VAL A 369 -25.33 -1.65 2.25
N THR A 370 -26.58 -1.36 2.58
CA THR A 370 -27.75 -2.18 2.19
C THR A 370 -28.54 -1.61 1.01
N SER A 371 -28.17 -0.43 0.51
CA SER A 371 -28.84 0.16 -0.67
C SER A 371 -28.18 -0.30 -1.96
N ASP A 372 -28.95 -0.85 -2.90
CA ASP A 372 -28.46 -1.21 -4.24
C ASP A 372 -27.82 -0.04 -5.01
N SER A 373 -28.08 1.21 -4.59
CA SER A 373 -27.50 2.43 -5.15
C SER A 373 -26.06 2.69 -4.71
N ASP A 374 -25.61 2.11 -3.58
CA ASP A 374 -24.31 2.38 -2.97
C ASP A 374 -23.29 1.25 -3.20
N ILE A 375 -23.74 0.07 -3.64
CA ILE A 375 -22.89 -1.05 -4.03
C ILE A 375 -22.69 -0.97 -5.54
N LYS A 376 -21.54 -0.47 -5.97
CA LYS A 376 -21.18 -0.58 -7.39
C LYS A 376 -20.99 -2.06 -7.72
N ASP A 377 -21.74 -2.58 -8.66
CA ASP A 377 -21.52 -3.95 -9.18
C ASP A 377 -20.07 -4.07 -9.67
N VAL A 378 -19.38 -5.07 -9.17
CA VAL A 378 -18.03 -5.39 -9.60
C VAL A 378 -18.13 -6.21 -10.89
N PHE A 379 -17.51 -5.72 -11.94
CA PHE A 379 -17.47 -6.39 -13.22
C PHE A 379 -16.04 -6.78 -13.58
N VAL A 380 -15.86 -7.97 -14.10
CA VAL A 380 -14.58 -8.50 -14.54
C VAL A 380 -14.68 -8.95 -16.01
N SER A 381 -13.59 -8.81 -16.73
CA SER A 381 -13.50 -9.34 -18.10
C SER A 381 -13.17 -10.83 -18.04
N MET A 382 -13.96 -11.65 -18.72
CA MET A 382 -13.74 -13.10 -18.81
C MET A 382 -12.35 -13.41 -19.40
N PRO A 383 -11.43 -14.03 -18.64
CA PRO A 383 -10.13 -14.43 -19.16
C PRO A 383 -10.28 -15.48 -20.27
N ASN A 384 -9.30 -15.55 -21.18
CA ASN A 384 -9.23 -16.67 -22.12
C ASN A 384 -8.47 -17.83 -21.49
N VAL A 385 -9.17 -18.91 -21.19
CA VAL A 385 -8.61 -20.11 -20.56
C VAL A 385 -8.64 -21.34 -21.49
N VAL A 386 -9.11 -21.19 -22.73
CA VAL A 386 -9.09 -22.26 -23.72
C VAL A 386 -7.63 -22.62 -24.07
N GLY A 387 -7.31 -23.90 -24.01
CA GLY A 387 -5.95 -24.43 -24.21
C GLY A 387 -5.09 -24.52 -22.94
N LEU A 388 -5.55 -24.01 -21.81
CA LEU A 388 -4.87 -24.19 -20.52
C LEU A 388 -5.22 -25.55 -19.92
N ARG A 389 -4.38 -26.06 -19.02
CA ARG A 389 -4.77 -27.19 -18.19
C ARG A 389 -5.94 -26.76 -17.28
N VAL A 390 -6.83 -27.69 -16.98
CA VAL A 390 -8.03 -27.41 -16.16
C VAL A 390 -7.65 -26.75 -14.82
N GLU A 391 -6.61 -27.23 -14.15
CA GLU A 391 -6.12 -26.67 -12.89
C GLU A 391 -5.66 -25.21 -13.04
N ASP A 392 -4.90 -24.90 -14.10
CA ASP A 392 -4.42 -23.55 -14.40
C ASP A 392 -5.61 -22.63 -14.79
N ALA A 393 -6.59 -23.15 -15.49
CA ALA A 393 -7.82 -22.44 -15.87
C ALA A 393 -8.66 -22.07 -14.64
N ILE A 394 -8.89 -23.02 -13.72
CA ILE A 394 -9.58 -22.77 -12.46
C ILE A 394 -8.88 -21.65 -11.70
N PHE A 395 -7.57 -21.76 -11.51
CA PHE A 395 -6.79 -20.75 -10.82
C PHE A 395 -6.93 -19.35 -11.44
N VAL A 396 -6.86 -19.24 -12.78
CA VAL A 396 -7.02 -17.96 -13.50
C VAL A 396 -8.41 -17.37 -13.30
N LEU A 397 -9.46 -18.21 -13.36
CA LEU A 397 -10.86 -17.78 -13.26
C LEU A 397 -11.24 -17.39 -11.83
N GLU A 398 -10.88 -18.20 -10.84
CA GLU A 398 -11.10 -17.89 -9.42
C GLU A 398 -10.36 -16.62 -9.00
N LYS A 399 -9.13 -16.47 -9.49
CA LYS A 399 -8.32 -15.26 -9.27
C LYS A 399 -8.95 -14.01 -9.89
N SER A 400 -9.72 -14.18 -10.96
CA SER A 400 -10.50 -13.10 -11.58
C SER A 400 -11.83 -12.83 -10.86
N GLY A 401 -12.08 -13.50 -9.71
CA GLY A 401 -13.32 -13.36 -8.95
C GLY A 401 -14.52 -14.07 -9.58
N LEU A 402 -14.29 -15.10 -10.41
CA LEU A 402 -15.32 -15.91 -11.05
C LEU A 402 -15.40 -17.29 -10.39
N GLN A 403 -16.61 -17.86 -10.33
CA GLN A 403 -16.82 -19.25 -9.92
C GLN A 403 -16.74 -20.16 -11.13
N VAL A 404 -16.18 -21.35 -10.96
CA VAL A 404 -15.94 -22.27 -12.09
C VAL A 404 -16.79 -23.52 -11.96
N GLU A 405 -17.52 -23.87 -13.04
CA GLU A 405 -18.15 -25.15 -13.21
C GLU A 405 -17.42 -25.91 -14.33
N ILE A 406 -17.13 -27.21 -14.11
CA ILE A 406 -16.32 -28.01 -15.03
C ILE A 406 -17.19 -29.09 -15.64
N GLN A 407 -17.15 -29.21 -16.95
CA GLN A 407 -17.77 -30.29 -17.69
C GLN A 407 -16.73 -31.07 -18.49
N GLY A 408 -16.60 -32.35 -18.20
CA GLY A 408 -15.63 -33.27 -18.83
C GLY A 408 -14.53 -33.71 -17.87
N GLU A 409 -13.70 -34.67 -18.32
CA GLU A 409 -12.70 -35.35 -17.50
C GLU A 409 -11.28 -35.19 -18.06
N ASN A 410 -11.08 -34.42 -19.14
CA ASN A 410 -9.77 -34.20 -19.73
C ASN A 410 -8.94 -33.12 -18.95
N SER A 411 -7.64 -33.15 -19.15
CA SER A 411 -6.73 -32.26 -18.47
C SER A 411 -6.61 -30.86 -19.09
N VAL A 412 -7.19 -30.62 -20.28
CA VAL A 412 -7.08 -29.36 -21.03
C VAL A 412 -8.45 -28.79 -21.36
N VAL A 413 -8.64 -27.50 -21.18
CA VAL A 413 -9.88 -26.78 -21.52
C VAL A 413 -10.01 -26.64 -23.01
N THR A 414 -11.11 -27.18 -23.56
CA THR A 414 -11.43 -27.13 -25.00
C THR A 414 -12.41 -26.01 -25.34
N LYS A 415 -13.25 -25.59 -24.38
CA LYS A 415 -14.22 -24.51 -24.55
C LYS A 415 -14.51 -23.84 -23.24
N GLN A 416 -14.90 -22.57 -23.29
CA GLN A 416 -15.36 -21.78 -22.15
C GLN A 416 -16.64 -21.03 -22.48
N VAL A 417 -17.48 -20.82 -21.47
CA VAL A 417 -18.74 -20.05 -21.58
C VAL A 417 -18.85 -19.20 -20.31
N PRO A 418 -18.95 -17.86 -20.42
CA PRO A 418 -19.00 -17.02 -21.64
C PRO A 418 -17.71 -16.95 -22.44
N ALA A 419 -17.77 -16.33 -23.62
CA ALA A 419 -16.61 -16.12 -24.48
C ALA A 419 -15.55 -15.19 -23.78
N PRO A 420 -14.26 -15.30 -24.15
CA PRO A 420 -13.22 -14.40 -23.66
C PRO A 420 -13.59 -12.93 -23.87
N ASN A 421 -13.17 -12.06 -22.93
CA ASN A 421 -13.47 -10.61 -22.90
C ASN A 421 -14.94 -10.23 -22.68
N THR A 422 -15.84 -11.19 -22.39
CA THR A 422 -17.20 -10.87 -21.94
C THR A 422 -17.12 -10.21 -20.56
N THR A 423 -17.81 -9.10 -20.37
CA THR A 423 -17.93 -8.46 -19.07
C THR A 423 -18.92 -9.23 -18.20
N LEU A 424 -18.46 -9.70 -17.05
CA LEU A 424 -19.22 -10.49 -16.09
C LEU A 424 -19.21 -9.80 -14.73
N LYS A 425 -20.28 -9.97 -13.96
CA LYS A 425 -20.29 -9.61 -12.55
C LYS A 425 -19.39 -10.59 -11.78
N THR A 426 -18.64 -10.11 -10.79
CA THR A 426 -17.90 -11.00 -9.87
C THR A 426 -18.85 -12.03 -9.23
N ASN A 427 -18.30 -13.18 -8.90
CA ASN A 427 -19.03 -14.37 -8.45
C ASN A 427 -19.99 -15.00 -9.49
N SER A 428 -19.96 -14.51 -10.76
CA SER A 428 -20.66 -15.21 -11.84
C SER A 428 -20.05 -16.59 -12.04
N ILE A 429 -20.90 -17.58 -12.25
CA ILE A 429 -20.48 -18.94 -12.58
C ILE A 429 -20.12 -18.98 -14.07
N VAL A 430 -18.93 -19.48 -14.37
CA VAL A 430 -18.46 -19.72 -15.74
C VAL A 430 -18.24 -21.20 -15.95
N LEU A 431 -18.61 -21.68 -17.13
CA LEU A 431 -18.46 -23.09 -17.51
C LEU A 431 -17.18 -23.27 -18.33
N ILE A 432 -16.35 -24.24 -17.97
CA ILE A 432 -15.26 -24.72 -18.81
C ILE A 432 -15.52 -26.18 -19.21
N GLU A 433 -15.35 -26.46 -20.48
CA GLU A 433 -15.49 -27.82 -21.02
C GLU A 433 -14.11 -28.40 -21.30
N SER A 434 -13.87 -29.63 -20.88
CA SER A 434 -12.62 -30.38 -21.10
C SER A 434 -12.87 -31.70 -21.88
N ASN A 435 -13.78 -31.66 -22.83
CA ASN A 435 -14.08 -32.79 -23.69
C ASN A 435 -13.07 -32.92 -24.85
N LYS A 436 -12.94 -34.15 -25.39
CA LYS A 436 -12.11 -34.40 -26.56
C LYS A 436 -12.67 -33.73 -27.80
#